data_f9d2af2c28de5700cbaa1354689291c4
#
_entry.id   f9d2af2c28de5700cbaa1354689291c4
#
_cell.length_a   1.000
_cell.length_b   1.000
_cell.length_c   1.000
_cell.angle_alpha   90.00
_cell.angle_beta   90.00
_cell.angle_gamma   90.00
#
_symmetry.space_group_name_H-M   'P 1'
#
loop_
_entity.id
_entity.type
_entity.pdbx_description
1 polymer ?
#
loop_
_entity_poly.entity_id
_entity_poly.type
_entity_poly.pdbx_seq_one_letter_code
_entity_poly.pdbx_strand_id
1 'polypeptide(L)'
;MPTKNSHDKDLVAVAEKNISNLSRRNFLGYLGGASALLLTAAACKKNEPNQSNYEVDLGKGDVGILRYAHTLEQIEAAFYTKVFESPYSGITASESARLADIRDHEILHREFFKNALGSNAMPALTLNFS
;
A
#
# COMPACT_ATOMS: atom_id res chain seq x y z
N MET A 1 37.88 -24.37 -11.99
CA MET A 1 37.60 -22.93 -11.76
C MET A 1 36.73 -22.45 -12.91
N PRO A 2 35.47 -22.05 -12.72
CA PRO A 2 34.65 -21.58 -13.84
C PRO A 2 35.02 -20.12 -14.15
N THR A 3 35.32 -19.87 -15.40
CA THR A 3 35.63 -18.56 -15.96
C THR A 3 34.36 -17.69 -15.95
N LYS A 4 34.35 -16.62 -15.17
CA LYS A 4 33.28 -15.62 -15.15
C LYS A 4 33.16 -14.98 -16.54
N ASN A 5 32.03 -15.22 -17.19
CA ASN A 5 31.74 -14.84 -18.57
C ASN A 5 31.72 -13.30 -18.68
N SER A 6 32.38 -12.74 -19.69
CA SER A 6 32.40 -11.29 -19.97
C SER A 6 31.01 -10.70 -20.18
N HIS A 7 30.07 -11.51 -20.64
CA HIS A 7 28.67 -11.14 -20.86
C HIS A 7 27.93 -10.67 -19.58
N ASP A 8 28.26 -11.29 -18.42
CA ASP A 8 27.64 -10.87 -17.14
C ASP A 8 28.12 -9.50 -16.67
N LYS A 9 29.37 -9.14 -16.99
CA LYS A 9 29.90 -7.80 -16.66
C LYS A 9 29.23 -6.70 -17.48
N ASP A 10 28.94 -6.96 -18.74
CA ASP A 10 28.31 -6.00 -19.63
C ASP A 10 26.83 -5.76 -19.25
N LEU A 11 26.11 -6.82 -18.84
CA LEU A 11 24.74 -6.70 -18.36
C LEU A 11 24.65 -5.91 -17.04
N VAL A 12 25.57 -6.13 -16.11
CA VAL A 12 25.62 -5.39 -14.85
C VAL A 12 25.97 -3.92 -15.10
N ALA A 13 26.94 -3.63 -15.96
CA ALA A 13 27.34 -2.27 -16.30
C ALA A 13 26.23 -1.48 -17.01
N VAL A 14 25.44 -2.15 -17.87
CA VAL A 14 24.26 -1.54 -18.53
C VAL A 14 23.15 -1.27 -17.51
N ALA A 15 22.92 -2.19 -16.57
CA ALA A 15 21.95 -2.03 -15.50
C ALA A 15 22.32 -0.87 -14.57
N GLU A 16 23.58 -0.79 -14.13
CA GLU A 16 24.09 0.30 -13.29
C GLU A 16 24.01 1.66 -13.98
N LYS A 17 24.32 1.73 -15.27
CA LYS A 17 24.23 2.97 -16.05
C LYS A 17 22.79 3.46 -16.22
N ASN A 18 21.82 2.57 -16.31
CA ASN A 18 20.41 2.93 -16.36
C ASN A 18 19.85 3.37 -14.99
N ILE A 19 20.35 2.80 -13.90
CA ILE A 19 19.92 3.15 -12.54
C ILE A 19 20.50 4.50 -12.09
N SER A 20 21.74 4.84 -12.49
CA SER A 20 22.39 6.09 -12.10
C SER A 20 21.70 7.34 -12.70
N ASN A 21 20.91 7.20 -13.75
CA ASN A 21 20.16 8.29 -14.38
C ASN A 21 18.72 8.45 -13.85
N LEU A 22 18.28 7.59 -12.95
CA LEU A 22 16.99 7.74 -12.28
C LEU A 22 17.12 8.72 -11.12
N SER A 23 17.08 10.02 -11.42
CA SER A 23 16.94 11.01 -10.37
C SER A 23 15.58 10.85 -9.70
N ARG A 24 15.49 11.13 -8.39
CA ARG A 24 14.22 11.13 -7.63
C ARG A 24 13.13 11.95 -8.35
N ARG A 25 13.53 12.99 -9.04
CA ARG A 25 12.66 13.86 -9.85
C ARG A 25 12.08 13.13 -11.06
N ASN A 26 12.89 12.35 -11.77
CA ASN A 26 12.43 11.56 -12.91
C ASN A 26 11.53 10.40 -12.46
N PHE A 27 11.84 9.74 -11.34
CA PHE A 27 11.00 8.72 -10.75
C PHE A 27 9.60 9.26 -10.39
N LEU A 28 9.52 10.42 -9.73
CA LEU A 28 8.25 11.07 -9.42
C LEU A 28 7.50 11.51 -10.68
N GLY A 29 8.21 11.95 -11.73
CA GLY A 29 7.62 12.27 -13.02
C GLY A 29 6.99 11.07 -13.72
N TYR A 30 7.65 9.91 -13.68
CA TYR A 30 7.12 8.67 -14.24
C TYR A 30 5.93 8.15 -13.43
N LEU A 31 6.00 8.21 -12.09
CA LEU A 31 4.90 7.81 -11.22
C LEU A 31 3.67 8.72 -11.43
N GLY A 32 3.88 10.03 -11.49
CA GLY A 32 2.82 11.01 -11.75
C GLY A 32 2.20 10.85 -13.15
N GLY A 33 3.01 10.61 -14.18
CA GLY A 33 2.54 10.37 -15.55
C GLY A 33 1.74 9.07 -15.69
N ALA A 34 2.21 7.99 -15.08
CA ALA A 34 1.50 6.71 -15.10
C ALA A 34 0.16 6.78 -14.34
N SER A 35 0.12 7.47 -13.21
CA SER A 35 -1.10 7.68 -12.43
C SER A 35 -2.14 8.52 -13.20
N ALA A 36 -1.70 9.55 -13.91
CA ALA A 36 -2.60 10.39 -14.73
C ALA A 36 -3.24 9.59 -15.87
N LEU A 37 -2.48 8.70 -16.54
CA LEU A 37 -3.00 7.84 -17.61
C LEU A 37 -3.99 6.80 -17.08
N LEU A 38 -3.77 6.23 -15.89
CA LEU A 38 -4.70 5.29 -15.27
C LEU A 38 -5.98 5.98 -14.83
N LEU A 39 -5.92 7.20 -14.31
CA LEU A 39 -7.09 7.98 -13.91
C LEU A 39 -7.94 8.41 -15.11
N THR A 40 -7.33 8.75 -16.24
CA THR A 40 -8.08 9.11 -17.46
C THR A 40 -8.75 7.90 -18.10
N ALA A 41 -8.14 6.71 -18.04
CA ALA A 41 -8.76 5.47 -18.52
C ALA A 41 -9.96 5.03 -17.65
N ALA A 42 -9.92 5.30 -16.33
CA ALA A 42 -11.02 5.03 -15.42
C ALA A 42 -12.20 6.01 -15.57
N ALA A 43 -11.92 7.28 -15.96
CA ALA A 43 -12.95 8.32 -16.13
C ALA A 43 -13.83 8.11 -17.36
N CYS A 44 -13.48 7.25 -18.32
CA CYS A 44 -14.22 7.04 -19.56
C CYS A 44 -15.21 5.85 -19.53
N LYS A 45 -15.38 5.14 -18.43
CA LYS A 45 -16.45 4.13 -18.30
C LYS A 45 -17.72 4.75 -17.74
N LYS A 46 -18.52 5.29 -18.67
CA LYS A 46 -19.86 5.77 -18.44
C LYS A 46 -20.82 4.56 -18.46
N ASN A 47 -21.50 4.32 -17.33
CA ASN A 47 -22.74 3.55 -17.19
C ASN A 47 -22.67 2.05 -17.51
N GLU A 48 -22.31 1.24 -16.52
CA GLU A 48 -22.88 -0.09 -16.32
C GLU A 48 -24.02 0.04 -15.29
N PRO A 49 -25.27 -0.29 -15.64
CA PRO A 49 -26.43 -0.11 -14.74
C PRO A 49 -26.62 -1.30 -13.81
N ASN A 50 -25.64 -1.72 -13.03
CA ASN A 50 -25.82 -2.66 -11.91
C ASN A 50 -24.57 -2.90 -11.05
N GLN A 51 -23.68 -1.92 -10.91
CA GLN A 51 -22.80 -1.93 -9.76
C GLN A 51 -23.52 -1.17 -8.65
N SER A 52 -23.84 -1.87 -7.56
CA SER A 52 -24.17 -1.21 -6.30
C SER A 52 -22.99 -0.31 -5.96
N ASN A 53 -23.10 0.97 -6.30
CA ASN A 53 -22.12 1.98 -5.97
C ASN A 53 -22.17 2.17 -4.45
N TYR A 54 -21.43 1.34 -3.72
CA TYR A 54 -21.09 1.61 -2.33
C TYR A 54 -20.04 2.74 -2.34
N GLU A 55 -20.52 3.95 -2.58
CA GLU A 55 -19.70 5.14 -2.46
C GLU A 55 -19.62 5.50 -0.97
N VAL A 56 -18.42 5.43 -0.42
CA VAL A 56 -18.15 5.88 0.96
C VAL A 56 -17.73 7.32 0.87
N ASP A 57 -18.55 8.24 1.38
CA ASP A 57 -18.18 9.65 1.50
C ASP A 57 -17.17 9.83 2.65
N LEU A 58 -15.93 10.01 2.29
CA LEU A 58 -14.85 10.30 3.23
C LEU A 58 -14.78 11.78 3.61
N GLY A 59 -15.58 12.65 2.99
CA GLY A 59 -15.51 14.09 3.15
C GLY A 59 -14.44 14.73 2.26
N LYS A 60 -14.11 16.00 2.56
CA LYS A 60 -13.19 16.82 1.75
C LYS A 60 -12.05 17.38 2.58
N GLY A 61 -11.00 17.84 1.89
CA GLY A 61 -9.82 18.46 2.51
C GLY A 61 -9.08 17.50 3.43
N ASP A 62 -8.37 18.05 4.42
CA ASP A 62 -7.51 17.30 5.34
C ASP A 62 -8.29 16.22 6.12
N VAL A 63 -9.52 16.53 6.53
CA VAL A 63 -10.38 15.57 7.23
C VAL A 63 -10.70 14.36 6.34
N GLY A 64 -10.98 14.58 5.05
CA GLY A 64 -11.20 13.49 4.10
C GLY A 64 -9.97 12.62 3.92
N ILE A 65 -8.78 13.23 3.82
CA ILE A 65 -7.50 12.53 3.73
C ILE A 65 -7.24 11.70 5.00
N LEU A 66 -7.44 12.28 6.17
CA LEU A 66 -7.24 11.60 7.45
C LEU A 66 -8.25 10.45 7.65
N ARG A 67 -9.50 10.60 7.21
CA ARG A 67 -10.50 9.53 7.22
C ARG A 67 -10.11 8.38 6.30
N TYR A 68 -9.57 8.70 5.11
CA TYR A 68 -9.05 7.69 4.20
C TYR A 68 -7.88 6.91 4.84
N ALA A 69 -6.90 7.62 5.42
CA ALA A 69 -5.81 7.00 6.13
C ALA A 69 -6.32 6.11 7.29
N HIS A 70 -7.20 6.64 8.16
CA HIS A 70 -7.78 5.88 9.25
C HIS A 70 -8.49 4.59 8.78
N THR A 71 -9.15 4.64 7.62
CA THR A 71 -9.83 3.47 7.04
C THR A 71 -8.80 2.41 6.62
N LEU A 72 -7.69 2.82 5.98
CA LEU A 72 -6.61 1.90 5.60
C LEU A 72 -5.97 1.26 6.84
N GLU A 73 -5.65 2.04 7.85
CA GLU A 73 -5.05 1.53 9.09
C GLU A 73 -5.97 0.54 9.84
N GLN A 74 -7.29 0.71 9.76
CA GLN A 74 -8.22 -0.28 10.29
C GLN A 74 -8.11 -1.62 9.56
N ILE A 75 -7.98 -1.58 8.22
CA ILE A 75 -7.84 -2.77 7.39
C ILE A 75 -6.49 -3.45 7.67
N GLU A 76 -5.42 -2.70 7.71
CA GLU A 76 -4.06 -3.21 7.91
C GLU A 76 -3.88 -3.78 9.31
N ALA A 77 -4.32 -3.07 10.34
CA ALA A 77 -4.30 -3.55 11.72
C ALA A 77 -5.08 -4.88 11.89
N ALA A 78 -6.25 -4.99 11.28
CA ALA A 78 -7.04 -6.21 11.32
C ALA A 78 -6.39 -7.34 10.51
N PHE A 79 -5.86 -7.05 9.33
CA PHE A 79 -5.16 -8.03 8.48
C PHE A 79 -3.94 -8.61 9.19
N TYR A 80 -3.04 -7.76 9.68
CA TYR A 80 -1.83 -8.24 10.36
C TYR A 80 -2.12 -8.93 11.69
N THR A 81 -3.19 -8.53 12.39
CA THR A 81 -3.68 -9.28 13.55
C THR A 81 -4.09 -10.69 13.14
N LYS A 82 -4.86 -10.83 12.06
CA LYS A 82 -5.28 -12.15 11.55
C LYS A 82 -4.10 -13.00 11.08
N VAL A 83 -3.15 -12.42 10.38
CA VAL A 83 -1.93 -13.11 9.95
C VAL A 83 -1.11 -13.60 11.14
N PHE A 84 -1.02 -12.80 12.21
CA PHE A 84 -0.31 -13.16 13.42
C PHE A 84 -1.01 -14.32 14.19
N GLU A 85 -2.34 -14.29 14.27
CA GLU A 85 -3.14 -15.32 14.94
C GLU A 85 -3.17 -16.65 14.16
N SER A 86 -3.07 -16.58 12.84
CA SER A 86 -3.15 -17.73 11.94
C SER A 86 -2.07 -17.66 10.86
N PRO A 87 -0.78 -17.81 11.25
CA PRO A 87 0.32 -17.68 10.32
C PRO A 87 0.33 -18.82 9.29
N TYR A 88 0.90 -18.55 8.11
CA TYR A 88 1.07 -19.58 7.10
C TYR A 88 2.05 -20.68 7.53
N SER A 89 1.87 -21.87 6.95
CA SER A 89 2.74 -23.02 7.25
C SER A 89 4.19 -22.75 6.81
N GLY A 90 5.15 -23.02 7.70
CA GLY A 90 6.57 -22.82 7.41
C GLY A 90 7.11 -21.41 7.69
N ILE A 91 6.32 -20.56 8.33
CA ILE A 91 6.80 -19.25 8.79
C ILE A 91 8.02 -19.41 9.71
N THR A 92 9.05 -18.62 9.48
CA THR A 92 10.24 -18.59 10.34
C THR A 92 10.02 -17.67 11.56
N ALA A 93 10.80 -17.88 12.62
CA ALA A 93 10.77 -17.02 13.80
C ALA A 93 11.08 -15.54 13.46
N SER A 94 11.99 -15.29 12.50
CA SER A 94 12.32 -13.94 12.06
C SER A 94 11.16 -13.28 11.31
N GLU A 95 10.45 -14.00 10.46
CA GLU A 95 9.28 -13.50 9.74
C GLU A 95 8.12 -13.22 10.72
N SER A 96 7.88 -14.15 11.65
CA SER A 96 6.87 -13.98 12.69
C SER A 96 7.13 -12.73 13.55
N ALA A 97 8.38 -12.50 13.95
CA ALA A 97 8.75 -11.30 14.69
C ALA A 97 8.47 -10.02 13.88
N ARG A 98 8.84 -9.99 12.59
CA ARG A 98 8.58 -8.84 11.71
C ARG A 98 7.08 -8.58 11.50
N LEU A 99 6.29 -9.64 11.34
CA LEU A 99 4.83 -9.50 11.21
C LEU A 99 4.19 -8.98 12.50
N ALA A 100 4.73 -9.37 13.68
CA ALA A 100 4.31 -8.80 14.95
C ALA A 100 4.61 -7.30 15.05
N ASP A 101 5.83 -6.88 14.65
CA ASP A 101 6.22 -5.48 14.64
C ASP A 101 5.34 -4.64 13.70
N ILE A 102 5.02 -5.17 12.50
CA ILE A 102 4.12 -4.50 11.56
C ILE A 102 2.72 -4.38 12.17
N ARG A 103 2.15 -5.48 12.69
CA ARG A 103 0.85 -5.45 13.36
C ARG A 103 0.77 -4.36 14.42
N ASP A 104 1.76 -4.28 15.28
CA ASP A 104 1.77 -3.31 16.39
C ASP A 104 1.88 -1.87 15.85
N HIS A 105 2.63 -1.68 14.78
CA HIS A 105 2.74 -0.41 14.06
C HIS A 105 1.38 0.05 13.50
N GLU A 106 0.67 -0.84 12.79
CA GLU A 106 -0.64 -0.50 12.20
C GLU A 106 -1.72 -0.28 13.28
N ILE A 107 -1.66 -1.00 14.40
CA ILE A 107 -2.54 -0.73 15.56
C ILE A 107 -2.29 0.68 16.12
N LEU A 108 -1.03 1.09 16.28
CA LEU A 108 -0.69 2.42 16.77
C LEU A 108 -1.13 3.51 15.80
N HIS A 109 -0.95 3.34 14.51
CA HIS A 109 -1.40 4.27 13.48
C HIS A 109 -2.92 4.41 13.48
N ARG A 110 -3.65 3.32 13.53
CA ARG A 110 -5.11 3.31 13.63
C ARG A 110 -5.59 4.15 14.82
N GLU A 111 -5.02 3.95 15.99
CA GLU A 111 -5.41 4.71 17.19
C GLU A 111 -4.96 6.17 17.09
N PHE A 112 -3.80 6.46 16.48
CA PHE A 112 -3.34 7.81 16.23
C PHE A 112 -4.31 8.60 15.35
N PHE A 113 -4.69 8.05 14.18
CA PHE A 113 -5.64 8.71 13.28
C PHE A 113 -7.03 8.83 13.89
N LYS A 114 -7.48 7.82 14.61
CA LYS A 114 -8.74 7.89 15.37
C LYS A 114 -8.76 9.04 16.36
N ASN A 115 -7.68 9.21 17.12
CA ASN A 115 -7.56 10.30 18.09
C ASN A 115 -7.45 11.67 17.40
N ALA A 116 -6.69 11.77 16.31
CA ALA A 116 -6.55 13.00 15.54
C ALA A 116 -7.89 13.46 14.92
N LEU A 117 -8.72 12.52 14.48
CA LEU A 117 -10.04 12.78 13.92
C LEU A 117 -11.10 13.05 14.99
N GLY A 118 -10.97 12.51 16.20
CA GLY A 118 -11.96 12.64 17.27
C GLY A 118 -13.36 12.19 16.82
N SER A 119 -14.34 13.07 16.91
CA SER A 119 -15.72 12.80 16.47
C SER A 119 -15.87 12.62 14.95
N ASN A 120 -14.86 13.00 14.16
CA ASN A 120 -14.84 12.81 12.72
C ASN A 120 -14.27 11.45 12.31
N ALA A 121 -13.83 10.61 13.24
CA ALA A 121 -13.29 9.29 12.92
C ALA A 121 -14.32 8.41 12.20
N MET A 122 -13.82 7.60 11.26
CA MET A 122 -14.67 6.59 10.60
C MET A 122 -15.13 5.55 11.62
N PRO A 123 -16.34 5.01 11.47
CA PRO A 123 -16.79 3.89 12.29
C PRO A 123 -15.84 2.70 12.21
N ALA A 124 -15.85 1.85 13.23
CA ALA A 124 -15.12 0.60 13.17
C ALA A 124 -15.60 -0.28 12.01
N LEU A 125 -14.68 -0.76 11.20
CA LEU A 125 -14.98 -1.64 10.08
C LEU A 125 -15.20 -3.07 10.57
N THR A 126 -16.20 -3.74 9.98
CA THR A 126 -16.34 -5.19 10.11
C THR A 126 -15.69 -5.83 8.89
N LEU A 127 -14.55 -6.49 9.11
CA LEU A 127 -13.72 -7.07 8.05
C LEU A 127 -13.79 -8.59 8.08
N ASN A 128 -13.82 -9.19 6.90
CA ASN A 128 -13.78 -10.64 6.72
C ASN A 128 -12.59 -11.00 5.82
N PHE A 129 -11.69 -11.83 6.34
CA PHE A 129 -10.49 -12.34 5.67
C PHE A 129 -10.56 -13.85 5.42
N SER A 130 -11.77 -14.40 5.23
CA SER A 130 -11.99 -15.82 4.92
C SER A 130 -11.66 -16.14 3.47
#